data_748f6ec3e3d436a6f04acee8757b0bb2
#
_entry.id   748f6ec3e3d436a6f04acee8757b0bb2
#
_cell.length_a   1.000
_cell.length_b   1.000
_cell.length_c   1.000
_cell.angle_alpha   90.00
_cell.angle_beta   90.00
_cell.angle_gamma   90.00
#
_symmetry.space_group_name_H-M   'P 1'
#
loop_
_entity.id
_entity.type
_entity.pdbx_description
1 polymer ?
#
loop_
_entity_poly.entity_id
_entity_poly.type
_entity_poly.pdbx_seq_one_letter_code
_entity_poly.pdbx_strand_id
1 'polypeptide(L)'
;MNRCNDETLQGFISLPKRIWQTSLLLYDMVNLIIENIEYCSFSQSSIVKRGDEAIMYEELSAPLPDKKRYLERIGFTGELKPNLDTLNRLILAQLHTVPFENLDGYDVGRDILLDTESLFDKIVVQGRGGYCFELNGLFMSLLQDIGFDCYPVMVRVVWMATGYMPISHCAGIVTIEGIRYFCDVGFGGPAPCSALRLDDPGEQQSGANRFVFAQAPDGDFIIYRTVDGGREQLLKFNDRPCQNVDFLAPNEYLSQNKQSGFKQMRMINIAREGGSAAINNNVLRLHQGGQVEETLLDTEDKLREALLNYFGLAVSFPLKL
;
A
#
# COMPACT_ATOMS: atom_id res chain seq x y z
N MET A 1 -48.19 -54.26 12.42
CA MET A 1 -47.46 -55.47 12.03
C MET A 1 -46.37 -55.03 11.09
N ASN A 2 -45.18 -55.01 11.54
CA ASN A 2 -43.94 -55.54 11.02
C ASN A 2 -42.77 -54.86 11.80
N ARG A 3 -42.10 -55.72 12.53
CA ARG A 3 -40.87 -55.46 13.27
C ARG A 3 -39.78 -55.23 12.24
N CYS A 4 -38.97 -54.16 12.41
CA CYS A 4 -37.66 -54.07 11.82
C CYS A 4 -36.62 -54.30 12.90
N ASN A 5 -35.76 -55.27 12.63
CA ASN A 5 -34.76 -55.81 13.52
C ASN A 5 -33.67 -54.78 13.87
N ASP A 6 -33.36 -54.78 15.15
CA ASP A 6 -32.17 -54.23 15.79
C ASP A 6 -30.98 -55.19 15.55
N GLU A 7 -30.20 -54.97 14.51
CA GLU A 7 -28.92 -55.65 14.29
C GLU A 7 -27.99 -54.77 13.41
N THR A 8 -27.45 -53.70 13.97
CA THR A 8 -26.24 -53.01 13.42
C THR A 8 -25.57 -52.07 14.43
N LEU A 9 -25.31 -52.55 15.63
CA LEU A 9 -24.45 -51.84 16.60
C LEU A 9 -23.58 -52.85 17.40
N GLN A 10 -22.87 -53.75 16.69
CA GLN A 10 -21.77 -54.50 17.28
C GLN A 10 -20.56 -54.49 16.32
N GLY A 11 -19.78 -53.44 16.39
CA GLY A 11 -18.56 -53.32 15.61
C GLY A 11 -17.66 -52.17 16.11
N PHE A 12 -17.78 -51.80 17.36
CA PHE A 12 -16.76 -50.90 17.96
C PHE A 12 -15.56 -51.75 18.36
N ILE A 13 -14.57 -51.74 17.51
CA ILE A 13 -13.21 -52.23 17.74
C ILE A 13 -12.72 -51.67 19.06
N SER A 14 -12.39 -52.56 20.05
CA SER A 14 -11.74 -52.20 21.28
C SER A 14 -10.29 -51.73 20.97
N LEU A 15 -10.10 -50.43 20.92
CA LEU A 15 -8.76 -49.85 20.89
C LEU A 15 -8.01 -50.15 22.21
N PRO A 16 -6.73 -50.51 22.13
CA PRO A 16 -5.96 -50.86 23.33
C PRO A 16 -5.93 -49.73 24.33
N LYS A 17 -6.06 -50.02 25.63
CA LYS A 17 -5.98 -49.06 26.75
C LYS A 17 -4.77 -48.09 26.72
N ARG A 18 -3.74 -48.41 25.96
CA ARG A 18 -2.57 -47.56 25.74
C ARG A 18 -2.84 -46.30 24.94
N ILE A 19 -3.86 -46.28 24.06
CA ILE A 19 -4.18 -45.09 23.24
C ILE A 19 -4.90 -44.03 24.09
N TRP A 20 -5.67 -44.43 25.08
CA TRP A 20 -6.33 -43.51 26.01
C TRP A 20 -5.37 -42.82 26.97
N GLN A 21 -4.30 -43.50 27.37
CA GLN A 21 -3.25 -42.89 28.22
C GLN A 21 -2.41 -41.87 27.43
N THR A 22 -2.16 -42.08 26.14
CA THR A 22 -1.44 -41.11 25.31
C THR A 22 -2.27 -39.92 24.95
N SER A 23 -3.59 -40.06 24.76
CA SER A 23 -4.47 -38.91 24.53
C SER A 23 -4.70 -38.05 25.78
N LEU A 24 -4.77 -38.66 26.98
CA LEU A 24 -4.80 -37.88 28.22
C LEU A 24 -3.47 -37.15 28.47
N LEU A 25 -2.33 -37.80 28.24
CA LEU A 25 -1.02 -37.16 28.34
C LEU A 25 -0.82 -36.03 27.31
N LEU A 26 -1.36 -36.16 26.11
CA LEU A 26 -1.35 -35.09 25.12
C LEU A 26 -2.28 -33.94 25.52
N TYR A 27 -3.45 -34.24 26.07
CA TYR A 27 -4.37 -33.24 26.58
C TYR A 27 -3.79 -32.48 27.79
N ASP A 28 -3.17 -33.22 28.73
CA ASP A 28 -2.47 -32.63 29.88
C ASP A 28 -1.23 -31.84 29.45
N MET A 29 -0.44 -32.33 28.48
CA MET A 29 0.68 -31.57 27.89
C MET A 29 0.22 -30.32 27.15
N VAL A 30 -0.87 -30.37 26.41
CA VAL A 30 -1.44 -29.18 25.72
C VAL A 30 -1.95 -28.18 26.76
N ASN A 31 -2.63 -28.62 27.81
CA ASN A 31 -3.05 -27.75 28.90
C ASN A 31 -1.87 -27.22 29.72
N LEU A 32 -0.81 -28.04 29.98
CA LEU A 32 0.41 -27.57 30.62
C LEU A 32 1.19 -26.57 29.73
N ILE A 33 1.14 -26.74 28.41
CA ILE A 33 1.68 -25.77 27.44
C ILE A 33 0.81 -24.51 27.42
N ILE A 34 -0.50 -24.63 27.56
CA ILE A 34 -1.42 -23.48 27.64
C ILE A 34 -1.29 -22.78 29.00
N GLU A 35 -1.04 -23.49 30.11
CA GLU A 35 -0.84 -22.90 31.45
C GLU A 35 0.59 -22.41 31.68
N ASN A 36 1.61 -22.95 30.99
CA ASN A 36 3.02 -22.50 31.03
C ASN A 36 3.45 -21.72 29.79
N ILE A 37 2.59 -21.50 28.81
CA ILE A 37 2.61 -20.24 28.10
C ILE A 37 2.14 -19.23 29.21
N GLU A 38 3.04 -18.85 30.15
CA GLU A 38 3.15 -17.44 30.40
C GLU A 38 2.89 -16.84 29.06
N TYR A 39 1.76 -16.18 28.90
CA TYR A 39 1.57 -15.27 27.83
C TYR A 39 2.96 -14.73 27.53
N CYS A 40 3.65 -15.35 26.59
CA CYS A 40 4.55 -14.60 25.79
C CYS A 40 3.64 -13.48 25.42
N SER A 41 3.66 -12.46 26.22
CA SER A 41 3.12 -11.21 25.84
C SER A 41 3.75 -11.00 24.49
N PHE A 42 3.07 -11.42 23.44
CA PHE A 42 3.09 -10.65 22.24
C PHE A 42 2.86 -9.28 22.83
N SER A 43 3.97 -8.65 23.14
CA SER A 43 3.91 -7.31 23.68
C SER A 43 3.05 -6.62 22.66
N GLN A 44 1.98 -5.98 23.09
CA GLN A 44 1.20 -5.11 22.27
C GLN A 44 2.08 -4.00 21.63
N SER A 45 3.39 -4.19 21.65
CA SER A 45 4.44 -3.39 21.03
C SER A 45 4.46 -3.42 19.50
N SER A 46 3.66 -4.26 18.87
CA SER A 46 3.36 -4.17 17.42
C SER A 46 2.14 -3.32 17.12
N ILE A 47 1.42 -2.81 18.13
CA ILE A 47 0.41 -1.79 17.94
C ILE A 47 1.18 -0.48 17.74
N VAL A 48 1.08 0.07 16.54
CA VAL A 48 1.65 1.39 16.25
C VAL A 48 1.07 2.39 17.25
N LYS A 49 1.92 3.15 17.93
CA LYS A 49 1.50 4.08 18.98
C LYS A 49 1.62 5.51 18.48
N ARG A 50 0.65 6.32 18.85
CA ARG A 50 0.69 7.77 18.73
C ARG A 50 1.16 8.31 20.08
N GLY A 51 2.45 8.63 20.21
CA GLY A 51 3.03 8.91 21.52
C GLY A 51 2.91 7.70 22.44
N ASP A 52 2.27 7.87 23.60
CA ASP A 52 2.03 6.78 24.58
C ASP A 52 0.67 6.08 24.41
N GLU A 53 -0.17 6.48 23.43
CA GLU A 53 -1.48 5.89 23.18
C GLU A 53 -1.40 4.83 22.08
N ALA A 54 -2.04 3.68 22.32
CA ALA A 54 -2.16 2.63 21.30
C ALA A 54 -3.23 3.04 20.29
N ILE A 55 -2.92 2.96 18.99
CA ILE A 55 -3.89 3.17 17.93
C ILE A 55 -4.85 1.98 17.90
N MET A 56 -6.15 2.26 17.99
CA MET A 56 -7.19 1.25 17.82
C MET A 56 -7.37 0.93 16.34
N TYR A 57 -7.76 -0.30 15.99
CA TYR A 57 -7.94 -0.69 14.59
C TYR A 57 -9.03 0.15 13.88
N GLU A 58 -10.02 0.66 14.61
CA GLU A 58 -11.05 1.56 14.08
C GLU A 58 -10.45 2.88 13.54
N GLU A 59 -9.35 3.38 14.13
CA GLU A 59 -8.69 4.61 13.70
C GLU A 59 -8.04 4.48 12.32
N LEU A 60 -7.68 3.25 11.89
CA LEU A 60 -7.14 2.98 10.57
C LEU A 60 -8.16 3.23 9.44
N SER A 61 -9.45 3.25 9.77
CA SER A 61 -10.55 3.46 8.82
C SER A 61 -11.47 4.60 9.29
N ALA A 62 -10.96 5.51 10.10
CA ALA A 62 -11.71 6.68 10.55
C ALA A 62 -12.10 7.58 9.36
N PRO A 63 -13.20 8.33 9.45
CA PRO A 63 -13.56 9.32 8.45
C PRO A 63 -12.44 10.33 8.20
N LEU A 64 -12.35 10.84 6.97
CA LEU A 64 -11.39 11.89 6.63
C LEU A 64 -11.63 13.15 7.49
N PRO A 65 -10.61 13.71 8.18
CA PRO A 65 -10.81 14.84 9.09
C PRO A 65 -11.37 16.10 8.42
N ASP A 66 -10.88 16.44 7.23
CA ASP A 66 -11.31 17.63 6.48
C ASP A 66 -11.09 17.42 4.97
N LYS A 67 -12.15 17.03 4.28
CA LYS A 67 -12.16 16.86 2.83
C LYS A 67 -11.77 18.13 2.07
N LYS A 68 -12.26 19.28 2.50
CA LYS A 68 -12.00 20.54 1.82
C LYS A 68 -10.52 20.88 1.85
N ARG A 69 -9.89 20.74 3.01
CA ARG A 69 -8.45 20.99 3.17
C ARG A 69 -7.60 20.01 2.35
N TYR A 70 -8.03 18.74 2.24
CA TYR A 70 -7.36 17.79 1.37
C TYR A 70 -7.44 18.20 -0.11
N LEU A 71 -8.63 18.58 -0.58
CA LEU A 71 -8.82 19.05 -1.97
C LEU A 71 -7.98 20.31 -2.25
N GLU A 72 -7.90 21.24 -1.30
CA GLU A 72 -7.02 22.41 -1.38
C GLU A 72 -5.56 21.99 -1.46
N ARG A 73 -5.11 20.98 -0.65
CA ARG A 73 -3.74 20.45 -0.68
C ARG A 73 -3.33 19.91 -2.04
N ILE A 74 -4.24 19.23 -2.72
CA ILE A 74 -3.98 18.68 -4.06
C ILE A 74 -4.36 19.64 -5.20
N GLY A 75 -4.80 20.86 -4.89
CA GLY A 75 -5.19 21.86 -5.89
C GLY A 75 -6.40 21.48 -6.72
N PHE A 76 -7.27 20.58 -6.20
CA PHE A 76 -8.44 20.13 -6.92
C PHE A 76 -9.55 21.18 -6.86
N THR A 77 -10.07 21.52 -8.02
CA THR A 77 -11.21 22.44 -8.19
C THR A 77 -12.28 21.82 -9.09
N GLY A 78 -13.53 22.08 -8.79
CA GLY A 78 -14.66 21.62 -9.59
C GLY A 78 -15.65 20.77 -8.81
N GLU A 79 -16.62 20.24 -9.51
CA GLU A 79 -17.69 19.45 -8.94
C GLU A 79 -17.17 18.05 -8.53
N LEU A 80 -17.61 17.59 -7.36
CA LEU A 80 -17.31 16.25 -6.84
C LEU A 80 -18.50 15.33 -7.11
N LYS A 81 -18.36 14.46 -8.10
CA LYS A 81 -19.29 13.37 -8.38
C LYS A 81 -18.53 12.06 -8.42
N PRO A 82 -19.07 10.95 -7.88
CA PRO A 82 -18.40 9.65 -7.94
C PRO A 82 -18.50 9.05 -9.36
N ASN A 83 -17.79 9.64 -10.32
CA ASN A 83 -17.70 9.20 -11.70
C ASN A 83 -16.25 9.14 -12.19
N LEU A 84 -16.02 8.57 -13.36
CA LEU A 84 -14.68 8.33 -13.90
C LEU A 84 -13.89 9.62 -14.17
N ASP A 85 -14.56 10.68 -14.62
CA ASP A 85 -13.90 11.98 -14.85
C ASP A 85 -13.34 12.55 -13.56
N THR A 86 -14.16 12.59 -12.51
CA THR A 86 -13.74 13.07 -11.18
C THR A 86 -12.61 12.19 -10.62
N LEU A 87 -12.70 10.85 -10.73
CA LEU A 87 -11.66 9.95 -10.29
C LEU A 87 -10.33 10.24 -10.98
N ASN A 88 -10.31 10.35 -12.29
CA ASN A 88 -9.10 10.61 -13.06
C ASN A 88 -8.48 11.99 -12.72
N ARG A 89 -9.29 12.99 -12.51
CA ARG A 89 -8.83 14.34 -12.11
C ARG A 89 -8.25 14.34 -10.70
N LEU A 90 -8.85 13.58 -9.76
CA LEU A 90 -8.31 13.42 -8.40
C LEU A 90 -6.97 12.68 -8.40
N ILE A 91 -6.86 11.58 -9.17
CA ILE A 91 -5.59 10.84 -9.33
C ILE A 91 -4.50 11.78 -9.85
N LEU A 92 -4.78 12.51 -10.92
CA LEU A 92 -3.80 13.41 -11.54
C LEU A 92 -3.40 14.55 -10.60
N ALA A 93 -4.37 15.15 -9.91
CA ALA A 93 -4.12 16.20 -8.92
C ALA A 93 -3.23 15.70 -7.78
N GLN A 94 -3.52 14.50 -7.25
CA GLN A 94 -2.71 13.87 -6.19
C GLN A 94 -1.27 13.62 -6.66
N LEU A 95 -1.09 12.99 -7.82
CA LEU A 95 0.24 12.64 -8.36
C LEU A 95 1.11 13.84 -8.67
N HIS A 96 0.49 14.98 -9.05
CA HIS A 96 1.22 16.21 -9.38
C HIS A 96 1.55 17.09 -8.18
N THR A 97 0.95 16.84 -7.01
CA THR A 97 1.09 17.73 -5.84
C THR A 97 1.62 17.06 -4.59
N VAL A 98 1.42 15.75 -4.46
CA VAL A 98 1.86 15.00 -3.27
C VAL A 98 2.95 14.02 -3.67
N PRO A 99 4.21 14.25 -3.27
CA PRO A 99 5.30 13.39 -3.67
C PRO A 99 5.24 12.03 -2.94
N PHE A 100 5.65 10.98 -3.64
CA PHE A 100 6.10 9.75 -2.98
C PHE A 100 7.40 10.04 -2.25
N GLU A 101 7.52 9.67 -0.96
CA GLU A 101 8.75 9.85 -0.19
C GLU A 101 8.84 8.87 0.99
N ASN A 102 10.07 8.51 1.36
CA ASN A 102 10.35 7.63 2.51
C ASN A 102 11.28 8.28 3.55
N LEU A 103 11.28 9.60 3.66
CA LEU A 103 12.18 10.35 4.52
C LEU A 103 12.06 9.98 6.00
N ASP A 104 10.85 9.75 6.51
CA ASP A 104 10.64 9.37 7.90
C ASP A 104 11.31 8.02 8.23
N GLY A 105 11.17 7.03 7.34
CA GLY A 105 11.81 5.74 7.49
C GLY A 105 13.32 5.79 7.28
N TYR A 106 13.78 6.44 6.21
CA TYR A 106 15.19 6.43 5.81
C TYR A 106 16.04 7.45 6.60
N ASP A 107 15.67 8.74 6.56
CA ASP A 107 16.49 9.79 7.15
C ASP A 107 16.36 9.86 8.67
N VAL A 108 15.15 9.71 9.20
CA VAL A 108 14.84 9.91 10.62
C VAL A 108 14.78 8.57 11.37
N GLY A 109 14.25 7.51 10.76
CA GLY A 109 14.04 6.24 11.43
C GLY A 109 12.77 6.22 12.29
N ARG A 110 11.76 7.01 11.93
CA ARG A 110 10.46 7.03 12.60
C ARG A 110 9.58 5.88 12.14
N ASP A 111 8.66 5.49 13.00
CA ASP A 111 7.56 4.62 12.64
C ASP A 111 6.62 5.32 11.67
N ILE A 112 6.09 4.57 10.73
CA ILE A 112 5.11 5.06 9.76
C ILE A 112 3.72 4.69 10.29
N LEU A 113 2.95 5.70 10.66
CA LEU A 113 1.59 5.58 11.16
C LEU A 113 0.61 5.51 9.98
N LEU A 114 -0.35 4.56 10.03
CA LEU A 114 -1.33 4.37 8.96
C LEU A 114 -2.76 4.76 9.37
N ASP A 115 -2.96 5.29 10.57
CA ASP A 115 -4.25 5.85 10.96
C ASP A 115 -4.59 7.11 10.16
N THR A 116 -5.85 7.29 9.86
CA THR A 116 -6.33 8.36 8.99
C THR A 116 -5.94 9.76 9.48
N GLU A 117 -5.94 9.98 10.80
CA GLU A 117 -5.61 11.30 11.38
C GLU A 117 -4.12 11.61 11.22
N SER A 118 -3.23 10.64 11.52
CA SER A 118 -1.78 10.79 11.33
C SER A 118 -1.41 11.01 9.87
N LEU A 119 -2.04 10.25 8.95
CA LEU A 119 -1.85 10.43 7.51
C LEU A 119 -2.31 11.81 7.05
N PHE A 120 -3.46 12.26 7.54
CA PHE A 120 -3.99 13.58 7.20
C PHE A 120 -3.09 14.69 7.73
N ASP A 121 -2.64 14.60 8.96
CA ASP A 121 -1.72 15.59 9.54
C ASP A 121 -0.42 15.67 8.72
N LYS A 122 0.23 14.54 8.44
CA LYS A 122 1.47 14.50 7.67
C LYS A 122 1.29 15.04 6.25
N ILE A 123 0.35 14.50 5.48
CA ILE A 123 0.23 14.75 4.04
C ILE A 123 -0.46 16.09 3.77
N VAL A 124 -1.51 16.41 4.52
CA VAL A 124 -2.35 17.58 4.26
C VAL A 124 -1.94 18.77 5.09
N VAL A 125 -1.74 18.59 6.41
CA VAL A 125 -1.47 19.72 7.30
C VAL A 125 0.00 20.17 7.20
N GLN A 126 0.93 19.21 7.26
CA GLN A 126 2.38 19.49 7.18
C GLN A 126 2.89 19.63 5.74
N GLY A 127 2.05 19.33 4.72
CA GLY A 127 2.44 19.44 3.30
C GLY A 127 3.49 18.42 2.86
N ARG A 128 3.65 17.33 3.63
CA ARG A 128 4.55 16.23 3.34
C ARG A 128 4.00 15.31 2.23
N GLY A 129 4.77 14.32 1.87
CA GLY A 129 4.36 13.17 1.11
C GLY A 129 4.26 11.92 1.99
N GLY A 130 4.44 10.78 1.38
CA GLY A 130 4.50 9.47 2.02
C GLY A 130 4.83 8.37 1.03
N TYR A 131 4.91 7.12 1.48
CA TYR A 131 5.06 6.02 0.56
C TYR A 131 3.70 5.33 0.30
N CYS A 132 3.69 4.19 -0.39
CA CYS A 132 2.47 3.61 -0.96
C CYS A 132 1.31 3.44 0.03
N PHE A 133 1.57 2.90 1.24
CA PHE A 133 0.51 2.67 2.23
C PHE A 133 -0.08 3.96 2.78
N GLU A 134 0.73 5.00 2.89
CA GLU A 134 0.29 6.31 3.35
C GLU A 134 -0.53 7.03 2.27
N LEU A 135 0.01 7.09 1.03
CA LEU A 135 -0.62 7.82 -0.07
C LEU A 135 -1.93 7.17 -0.52
N ASN A 136 -1.91 5.86 -0.78
CA ASN A 136 -3.13 5.15 -1.19
C ASN A 136 -4.14 5.04 -0.04
N GLY A 137 -3.67 4.84 1.21
CA GLY A 137 -4.55 4.77 2.37
C GLY A 137 -5.38 6.04 2.55
N LEU A 138 -4.71 7.21 2.59
CA LEU A 138 -5.42 8.49 2.72
C LEU A 138 -6.26 8.85 1.49
N PHE A 139 -5.79 8.51 0.29
CA PHE A 139 -6.55 8.75 -0.94
C PHE A 139 -7.84 7.91 -1.01
N MET A 140 -7.80 6.65 -0.55
CA MET A 140 -9.00 5.82 -0.43
C MET A 140 -10.01 6.42 0.54
N SER A 141 -9.58 6.98 1.67
CA SER A 141 -10.46 7.70 2.61
C SER A 141 -11.11 8.93 1.95
N LEU A 142 -10.38 9.67 1.09
CA LEU A 142 -10.96 10.76 0.30
C LEU A 142 -12.03 10.26 -0.67
N LEU A 143 -11.75 9.18 -1.41
CA LEU A 143 -12.69 8.61 -2.38
C LEU A 143 -13.98 8.15 -1.69
N GLN A 144 -13.86 7.47 -0.55
CA GLN A 144 -15.01 7.02 0.25
C GLN A 144 -15.83 8.21 0.76
N ASP A 145 -15.19 9.28 1.22
CA ASP A 145 -15.87 10.49 1.70
C ASP A 145 -16.58 11.28 0.57
N ILE A 146 -16.11 11.14 -0.67
CA ILE A 146 -16.81 11.66 -1.87
C ILE A 146 -18.01 10.79 -2.27
N GLY A 147 -18.02 9.51 -1.83
CA GLY A 147 -19.08 8.54 -2.13
C GLY A 147 -18.75 7.55 -3.24
N PHE A 148 -17.47 7.33 -3.54
CA PHE A 148 -17.06 6.23 -4.41
C PHE A 148 -17.21 4.88 -3.68
N ASP A 149 -17.68 3.88 -4.39
CA ASP A 149 -17.59 2.48 -3.98
C ASP A 149 -16.17 1.96 -4.28
N CYS A 150 -15.37 1.80 -3.23
CA CYS A 150 -13.96 1.46 -3.39
C CYS A 150 -13.40 0.69 -2.20
N TYR A 151 -12.37 -0.13 -2.47
CA TYR A 151 -11.66 -0.93 -1.49
C TYR A 151 -10.18 -1.07 -1.83
N PRO A 152 -9.29 -1.21 -0.83
CA PRO A 152 -7.88 -1.47 -1.06
C PRO A 152 -7.61 -2.92 -1.43
N VAL A 153 -6.53 -3.14 -2.18
CA VAL A 153 -6.00 -4.46 -2.54
C VAL A 153 -4.50 -4.54 -2.24
N MET A 154 -4.05 -5.75 -1.89
CA MET A 154 -2.63 -6.05 -1.69
C MET A 154 -1.93 -6.26 -3.02
N VAL A 155 -0.77 -5.64 -3.19
CA VAL A 155 -0.03 -5.60 -4.44
C VAL A 155 1.42 -6.03 -4.25
N ARG A 156 1.97 -6.74 -5.23
CA ARG A 156 3.40 -7.05 -5.37
C ARG A 156 4.00 -6.14 -6.42
N VAL A 157 5.06 -5.45 -6.08
CA VAL A 157 5.88 -4.75 -7.08
C VAL A 157 6.74 -5.79 -7.78
N VAL A 158 6.45 -6.03 -9.07
CA VAL A 158 7.18 -6.98 -9.91
C VAL A 158 8.04 -6.28 -10.96
N TRP A 159 8.05 -4.95 -10.94
CA TRP A 159 8.89 -4.13 -11.79
C TRP A 159 10.38 -4.41 -11.54
N MET A 160 11.10 -4.75 -12.59
CA MET A 160 12.52 -5.14 -12.55
C MET A 160 12.82 -6.33 -11.61
N ALA A 161 11.81 -7.09 -11.19
CA ALA A 161 12.01 -8.23 -10.29
C ALA A 161 12.62 -9.42 -11.02
N THR A 162 13.55 -10.11 -10.36
CA THR A 162 14.19 -11.33 -10.87
C THR A 162 13.64 -12.62 -10.24
N GLY A 163 12.64 -12.49 -9.32
CA GLY A 163 12.06 -13.61 -8.60
C GLY A 163 10.70 -13.30 -8.00
N TYR A 164 10.23 -14.17 -7.10
CA TYR A 164 8.96 -13.97 -6.41
C TYR A 164 9.07 -12.85 -5.38
N MET A 165 8.26 -11.81 -5.55
CA MET A 165 8.29 -10.63 -4.70
C MET A 165 7.27 -10.72 -3.56
N PRO A 166 7.59 -10.20 -2.36
CA PRO A 166 6.62 -10.09 -1.28
C PRO A 166 5.51 -9.08 -1.61
N ILE A 167 4.42 -9.11 -0.84
CA ILE A 167 3.46 -7.99 -0.82
C ILE A 167 4.18 -6.80 -0.21
N SER A 168 4.32 -5.74 -0.99
CA SER A 168 5.09 -4.54 -0.61
C SER A 168 4.43 -3.23 -1.05
N HIS A 169 3.19 -3.33 -1.54
CA HIS A 169 2.45 -2.21 -2.08
C HIS A 169 0.95 -2.40 -1.86
N CYS A 170 0.19 -1.33 -1.92
CA CYS A 170 -1.27 -1.33 -1.97
C CYS A 170 -1.76 -0.42 -3.09
N ALA A 171 -2.95 -0.71 -3.57
CA ALA A 171 -3.66 0.11 -4.54
C ALA A 171 -5.16 0.07 -4.23
N GLY A 172 -5.97 0.82 -4.94
CA GLY A 172 -7.41 0.82 -4.81
C GLY A 172 -8.11 0.18 -6.01
N ILE A 173 -9.25 -0.45 -5.75
CA ILE A 173 -10.24 -0.79 -6.77
C ILE A 173 -11.45 0.11 -6.54
N VAL A 174 -11.91 0.75 -7.60
CA VAL A 174 -13.05 1.68 -7.57
C VAL A 174 -14.12 1.17 -8.52
N THR A 175 -15.36 1.00 -8.03
CA THR A 175 -16.50 0.58 -8.85
C THR A 175 -17.32 1.79 -9.27
N ILE A 176 -17.49 1.98 -10.57
CA ILE A 176 -18.31 3.04 -11.14
C ILE A 176 -19.28 2.42 -12.15
N GLU A 177 -20.59 2.54 -11.91
CA GLU A 177 -21.64 1.96 -12.78
C GLU A 177 -21.44 0.45 -13.03
N GLY A 178 -20.96 -0.29 -12.02
CA GLY A 178 -20.70 -1.72 -12.10
C GLY A 178 -19.39 -2.11 -12.81
N ILE A 179 -18.60 -1.15 -13.28
CA ILE A 179 -17.28 -1.35 -13.90
C ILE A 179 -16.21 -1.10 -12.84
N ARG A 180 -15.21 -2.01 -12.75
CA ARG A 180 -14.10 -1.91 -11.80
C ARG A 180 -12.88 -1.29 -12.45
N TYR A 181 -12.28 -0.36 -11.72
CA TYR A 181 -11.09 0.38 -12.14
C TYR A 181 -9.99 0.22 -11.10
N PHE A 182 -8.78 -0.07 -11.56
CA PHE A 182 -7.57 0.02 -10.74
C PHE A 182 -7.17 1.48 -10.58
N CYS A 183 -6.84 1.87 -9.35
CA CYS A 183 -6.48 3.22 -8.97
C CYS A 183 -5.24 3.18 -8.05
N ASP A 184 -4.20 3.93 -8.39
CA ASP A 184 -2.95 3.96 -7.63
C ASP A 184 -2.30 5.34 -7.68
N VAL A 185 -2.09 5.93 -6.52
CA VAL A 185 -1.43 7.23 -6.34
C VAL A 185 -0.12 7.13 -5.55
N GLY A 186 0.32 5.91 -5.24
CA GLY A 186 1.44 5.65 -4.35
C GLY A 186 2.52 4.72 -4.89
N PHE A 187 2.55 4.38 -6.19
CA PHE A 187 3.55 3.44 -6.71
C PHE A 187 4.98 4.02 -6.67
N GLY A 188 5.14 5.31 -6.87
CA GLY A 188 6.47 5.96 -6.87
C GLY A 188 7.37 5.57 -8.05
N GLY A 189 6.83 4.86 -9.04
CA GLY A 189 7.48 4.40 -10.25
C GLY A 189 6.71 4.85 -11.50
N PRO A 190 6.82 4.13 -12.62
CA PRO A 190 6.13 4.46 -13.88
C PRO A 190 4.64 4.08 -13.81
N ALA A 191 3.92 4.69 -12.86
CA ALA A 191 2.51 4.45 -12.58
C ALA A 191 1.57 4.99 -13.67
N PRO A 192 0.35 4.43 -13.79
CA PRO A 192 -0.76 5.10 -14.46
C PRO A 192 -1.10 6.42 -13.76
N CYS A 193 -1.39 7.47 -14.53
CA CYS A 193 -1.88 8.74 -13.99
C CYS A 193 -3.41 8.92 -14.17
N SER A 194 -4.11 7.84 -14.45
CA SER A 194 -5.56 7.71 -14.49
C SER A 194 -5.99 6.31 -14.09
N ALA A 195 -7.24 6.14 -13.73
CA ALA A 195 -7.83 4.84 -13.46
C ALA A 195 -7.78 3.92 -14.69
N LEU A 196 -7.43 2.65 -14.50
CA LEU A 196 -7.39 1.64 -15.55
C LEU A 196 -8.54 0.65 -15.37
N ARG A 197 -9.30 0.39 -16.40
CA ARG A 197 -10.42 -0.55 -16.39
C ARG A 197 -9.92 -2.00 -16.30
N LEU A 198 -10.36 -2.78 -15.28
CA LEU A 198 -9.85 -4.13 -15.03
C LEU A 198 -10.26 -5.16 -16.07
N ASP A 199 -11.44 -5.04 -16.63
CA ASP A 199 -12.01 -6.00 -17.58
C ASP A 199 -11.73 -5.64 -19.06
N ASP A 200 -10.93 -4.60 -19.31
CA ASP A 200 -10.48 -4.25 -20.66
C ASP A 200 -9.19 -5.03 -20.99
N PRO A 201 -9.24 -5.98 -21.95
CA PRO A 201 -8.04 -6.73 -22.37
C PRO A 201 -7.13 -5.93 -23.29
N GLY A 202 -7.56 -4.75 -23.73
CA GLY A 202 -6.83 -3.87 -24.66
C GLY A 202 -5.78 -3.00 -23.94
N GLU A 203 -4.98 -2.31 -24.75
CA GLU A 203 -4.10 -1.27 -24.23
C GLU A 203 -4.89 -0.04 -23.84
N GLN A 204 -4.65 0.44 -22.63
CA GLN A 204 -5.27 1.64 -22.09
C GLN A 204 -4.25 2.77 -21.99
N GLN A 205 -4.56 3.91 -22.57
CA GLN A 205 -3.71 5.09 -22.50
C GLN A 205 -3.88 5.77 -21.15
N SER A 206 -2.75 6.08 -20.49
CA SER A 206 -2.73 6.86 -19.24
C SER A 206 -1.51 7.81 -19.27
N GLY A 207 -1.77 9.08 -19.47
CA GLY A 207 -0.72 10.07 -19.76
C GLY A 207 0.07 9.71 -21.02
N ALA A 208 1.38 9.75 -20.94
CA ALA A 208 2.28 9.38 -22.05
C ALA A 208 2.48 7.85 -22.19
N ASN A 209 2.03 7.05 -21.23
CA ASN A 209 2.25 5.62 -21.21
C ASN A 209 1.01 4.83 -21.61
N ARG A 210 1.21 3.58 -22.04
CA ARG A 210 0.15 2.62 -22.32
C ARG A 210 0.30 1.42 -21.42
N PHE A 211 -0.83 0.95 -20.87
CA PHE A 211 -0.89 -0.14 -19.93
C PHE A 211 -1.85 -1.21 -20.41
N VAL A 212 -1.60 -2.45 -20.00
CA VAL A 212 -2.50 -3.57 -20.28
C VAL A 212 -2.53 -4.51 -19.09
N PHE A 213 -3.71 -5.05 -18.81
CA PHE A 213 -3.86 -6.14 -17.85
C PHE A 213 -3.68 -7.49 -18.52
N ALA A 214 -3.03 -8.42 -17.84
CA ALA A 214 -3.07 -9.82 -18.15
C ALA A 214 -3.40 -10.63 -16.90
N GLN A 215 -4.04 -11.78 -17.07
CA GLN A 215 -4.27 -12.73 -15.99
C GLN A 215 -3.11 -13.72 -15.92
N ALA A 216 -2.51 -13.84 -14.73
CA ALA A 216 -1.53 -14.88 -14.46
C ALA A 216 -2.23 -16.26 -14.29
N PRO A 217 -1.49 -17.39 -14.38
CA PRO A 217 -2.05 -18.73 -14.21
C PRO A 217 -2.71 -18.98 -12.84
N ASP A 218 -2.32 -18.24 -11.81
CA ASP A 218 -2.91 -18.27 -10.47
C ASP A 218 -4.15 -17.40 -10.31
N GLY A 219 -4.59 -16.73 -11.39
CA GLY A 219 -5.76 -15.87 -11.43
C GLY A 219 -5.51 -14.42 -11.00
N ASP A 220 -4.30 -14.08 -10.56
CA ASP A 220 -3.92 -12.72 -10.25
C ASP A 220 -3.87 -11.86 -11.52
N PHE A 221 -4.11 -10.55 -11.37
CA PHE A 221 -3.87 -9.57 -12.40
C PHE A 221 -2.40 -9.15 -12.44
N ILE A 222 -1.86 -8.95 -13.65
CA ILE A 222 -0.56 -8.32 -13.85
C ILE A 222 -0.76 -7.08 -14.70
N ILE A 223 -0.24 -5.95 -14.24
CA ILE A 223 -0.19 -4.70 -15.02
C ILE A 223 1.14 -4.65 -15.76
N TYR A 224 1.05 -4.52 -17.06
CA TYR A 224 2.20 -4.26 -17.93
C TYR A 224 2.16 -2.83 -18.45
N ARG A 225 3.33 -2.22 -18.58
CA ARG A 225 3.54 -1.00 -19.36
C ARG A 225 4.12 -1.38 -20.72
N THR A 226 3.60 -0.80 -21.79
CA THR A 226 4.16 -0.92 -23.14
C THR A 226 5.37 0.01 -23.24
N VAL A 227 6.51 -0.55 -23.63
CA VAL A 227 7.78 0.15 -23.86
C VAL A 227 8.31 -0.20 -25.24
N ASP A 228 9.34 0.52 -25.71
CA ASP A 228 10.02 0.18 -26.96
C ASP A 228 10.59 -1.24 -26.86
N GLY A 229 10.19 -2.10 -27.80
CA GLY A 229 10.61 -3.49 -27.84
C GLY A 229 9.78 -4.49 -27.06
N GLY A 230 8.66 -4.08 -26.41
CA GLY A 230 7.78 -5.03 -25.72
C GLY A 230 6.97 -4.48 -24.57
N ARG A 231 6.84 -5.30 -23.53
CA ARG A 231 6.09 -4.97 -22.32
C ARG A 231 6.92 -5.29 -21.09
N GLU A 232 6.91 -4.39 -20.11
CA GLU A 232 7.48 -4.64 -18.79
C GLU A 232 6.39 -4.85 -17.76
N GLN A 233 6.58 -5.82 -16.87
CA GLN A 233 5.70 -6.05 -15.72
C GLN A 233 5.93 -4.97 -14.68
N LEU A 234 4.86 -4.43 -14.12
CA LEU A 234 4.96 -3.44 -13.05
C LEU A 234 4.45 -3.98 -11.72
N LEU A 235 3.18 -4.39 -11.70
CA LEU A 235 2.45 -4.76 -10.49
C LEU A 235 1.71 -6.06 -10.71
N LYS A 236 1.63 -6.89 -9.64
CA LYS A 236 0.83 -8.11 -9.60
C LYS A 236 -0.07 -8.08 -8.37
N PHE A 237 -1.37 -8.34 -8.54
CA PHE A 237 -2.34 -8.34 -7.44
C PHE A 237 -3.52 -9.26 -7.73
N ASN A 238 -4.24 -9.64 -6.67
CA ASN A 238 -5.58 -10.21 -6.80
C ASN A 238 -6.63 -9.14 -6.48
N ASP A 239 -7.83 -9.32 -7.04
CA ASP A 239 -8.96 -8.42 -6.83
C ASP A 239 -9.78 -8.88 -5.61
N ARG A 240 -9.12 -8.97 -4.46
CA ARG A 240 -9.75 -9.30 -3.17
C ARG A 240 -9.69 -8.11 -2.25
N PRO A 241 -10.85 -7.62 -1.76
CA PRO A 241 -10.88 -6.53 -0.80
C PRO A 241 -10.03 -6.86 0.43
N CYS A 242 -9.21 -5.88 0.84
CA CYS A 242 -8.45 -5.89 2.07
C CYS A 242 -9.03 -4.86 3.05
N GLN A 243 -8.62 -4.94 4.29
CA GLN A 243 -8.86 -3.91 5.30
C GLN A 243 -7.56 -3.15 5.59
N ASN A 244 -7.66 -1.93 6.08
CA ASN A 244 -6.46 -1.13 6.38
C ASN A 244 -5.53 -1.81 7.40
N VAL A 245 -6.08 -2.61 8.31
CA VAL A 245 -5.30 -3.40 9.28
C VAL A 245 -4.37 -4.44 8.61
N ASP A 246 -4.71 -4.93 7.42
CA ASP A 246 -3.90 -5.91 6.70
C ASP A 246 -2.55 -5.34 6.25
N PHE A 247 -2.42 -4.01 6.18
CA PHE A 247 -1.19 -3.32 5.79
C PHE A 247 -0.22 -3.06 6.94
N LEU A 248 -0.60 -3.30 8.21
CA LEU A 248 0.28 -3.06 9.35
C LEU A 248 1.55 -3.93 9.31
N ALA A 249 1.42 -5.23 9.03
CA ALA A 249 2.56 -6.13 8.97
C ALA A 249 3.53 -5.81 7.81
N PRO A 250 3.09 -5.62 6.55
CA PRO A 250 3.99 -5.18 5.48
C PRO A 250 4.55 -3.77 5.74
N ASN A 251 3.80 -2.85 6.35
CA ASN A 251 4.28 -1.53 6.75
C ASN A 251 5.45 -1.65 7.73
N GLU A 252 5.31 -2.45 8.78
CA GLU A 252 6.37 -2.69 9.76
C GLU A 252 7.63 -3.24 9.07
N TYR A 253 7.47 -4.24 8.20
CA TYR A 253 8.61 -4.78 7.46
C TYR A 253 9.30 -3.72 6.59
N LEU A 254 8.54 -2.97 5.80
CA LEU A 254 9.10 -1.99 4.87
C LEU A 254 9.74 -0.80 5.59
N SER A 255 9.14 -0.33 6.68
CA SER A 255 9.61 0.85 7.40
C SER A 255 10.71 0.57 8.42
N GLN A 256 10.80 -0.67 8.98
CA GLN A 256 11.70 -0.97 10.09
C GLN A 256 12.78 -2.02 9.77
N ASN A 257 12.52 -2.96 8.84
CA ASN A 257 13.50 -4.00 8.55
C ASN A 257 14.71 -3.43 7.80
N LYS A 258 15.91 -3.70 8.32
CA LYS A 258 17.18 -3.24 7.74
C LYS A 258 17.44 -3.76 6.31
N GLN A 259 16.79 -4.87 5.91
CA GLN A 259 16.89 -5.43 4.55
C GLN A 259 15.89 -4.79 3.58
N SER A 260 14.96 -3.97 4.07
CA SER A 260 14.04 -3.23 3.23
C SER A 260 14.78 -2.17 2.40
N GLY A 261 14.49 -2.10 1.11
CA GLY A 261 15.00 -1.04 0.25
C GLY A 261 14.63 0.37 0.75
N PHE A 262 13.49 0.52 1.44
CA PHE A 262 13.06 1.79 2.03
C PHE A 262 13.90 2.24 3.24
N LYS A 263 14.66 1.31 3.86
CA LYS A 263 15.64 1.62 4.91
C LYS A 263 17.05 1.83 4.36
N GLN A 264 17.32 1.33 3.16
CA GLN A 264 18.65 1.35 2.56
C GLN A 264 18.85 2.50 1.59
N MET A 265 17.78 3.02 1.02
CA MET A 265 17.84 4.04 -0.03
C MET A 265 16.76 5.11 0.17
N ARG A 266 17.13 6.38 0.02
CA ARG A 266 16.16 7.47 -0.12
C ARG A 266 15.50 7.38 -1.47
N MET A 267 14.18 7.42 -1.47
CA MET A 267 13.36 7.38 -2.67
C MET A 267 12.32 8.50 -2.59
N ILE A 268 12.42 9.44 -3.51
CA ILE A 268 11.45 10.53 -3.62
C ILE A 268 11.07 10.66 -5.09
N ASN A 269 9.79 10.79 -5.36
CA ASN A 269 9.29 10.91 -6.73
C ASN A 269 8.03 11.78 -6.77
N ILE A 270 7.88 12.56 -7.84
CA ILE A 270 6.66 13.31 -8.15
C ILE A 270 6.44 13.33 -9.65
N ALA A 271 5.18 13.06 -10.07
CA ALA A 271 4.79 13.25 -11.45
C ALA A 271 4.64 14.74 -11.78
N ARG A 272 4.92 15.11 -13.02
CA ARG A 272 4.77 16.48 -13.53
C ARG A 272 4.17 16.46 -14.92
N GLU A 273 3.65 17.58 -15.35
CA GLU A 273 3.23 17.73 -16.74
C GLU A 273 4.41 17.50 -17.69
N GLY A 274 4.28 16.49 -18.55
CA GLY A 274 5.34 16.11 -19.51
C GLY A 274 6.55 15.39 -18.92
N GLY A 275 6.53 14.96 -17.63
CA GLY A 275 7.66 14.28 -17.04
C GLY A 275 7.54 13.91 -15.57
N SER A 276 8.68 13.87 -14.89
CA SER A 276 8.76 13.60 -13.44
C SER A 276 10.05 14.16 -12.84
N ALA A 277 10.07 14.32 -11.53
CA ALA A 277 11.29 14.53 -10.76
C ALA A 277 11.46 13.37 -9.77
N ALA A 278 12.70 12.90 -9.60
CA ALA A 278 13.01 11.83 -8.63
C ALA A 278 14.32 12.09 -7.93
N ILE A 279 14.42 11.74 -6.64
CA ILE A 279 15.70 11.65 -5.91
C ILE A 279 15.86 10.20 -5.46
N ASN A 280 16.97 9.58 -5.88
CA ASN A 280 17.43 8.31 -5.34
C ASN A 280 18.76 8.55 -4.61
N ASN A 281 18.78 8.32 -3.30
CA ASN A 281 19.86 8.75 -2.41
C ASN A 281 20.14 10.25 -2.57
N ASN A 282 21.24 10.60 -3.22
CA ASN A 282 21.68 11.98 -3.42
C ASN A 282 21.72 12.39 -4.89
N VAL A 283 21.05 11.66 -5.78
CA VAL A 283 20.98 11.99 -7.21
C VAL A 283 19.57 12.41 -7.58
N LEU A 284 19.43 13.68 -7.94
CA LEU A 284 18.22 14.23 -8.56
C LEU A 284 18.20 13.85 -10.04
N ARG A 285 17.06 13.32 -10.49
CA ARG A 285 16.77 13.05 -11.91
C ARG A 285 15.54 13.82 -12.34
N LEU A 286 15.68 14.63 -13.37
CA LEU A 286 14.57 15.34 -14.00
C LEU A 286 14.29 14.71 -15.36
N HIS A 287 13.11 14.13 -15.52
CA HIS A 287 12.62 13.61 -16.78
C HIS A 287 11.67 14.65 -17.41
N GLN A 288 11.99 15.15 -18.59
CA GLN A 288 11.13 16.10 -19.31
C GLN A 288 11.30 15.97 -20.82
N GLY A 289 10.22 15.82 -21.56
CA GLY A 289 10.25 15.75 -23.03
C GLY A 289 11.12 14.62 -23.59
N GLY A 290 11.25 13.50 -22.88
CA GLY A 290 12.11 12.37 -23.26
C GLY A 290 13.60 12.55 -22.91
N GLN A 291 13.97 13.68 -22.34
CA GLN A 291 15.33 13.92 -21.83
C GLN A 291 15.42 13.62 -20.35
N VAL A 292 16.63 13.23 -19.90
CA VAL A 292 16.94 12.98 -18.48
C VAL A 292 18.13 13.84 -18.10
N GLU A 293 17.96 14.67 -17.09
CA GLU A 293 19.02 15.44 -16.46
C GLU A 293 19.31 14.87 -15.08
N GLU A 294 20.60 14.66 -14.75
CA GLU A 294 21.05 14.18 -13.46
C GLU A 294 21.90 15.22 -12.75
N THR A 295 21.64 15.45 -11.46
CA THR A 295 22.39 16.36 -10.60
C THR A 295 22.73 15.66 -9.28
N LEU A 296 24.01 15.67 -8.90
CA LEU A 296 24.47 15.18 -7.61
C LEU A 296 24.21 16.24 -6.52
N LEU A 297 23.50 15.85 -5.48
CA LEU A 297 23.20 16.65 -4.30
C LEU A 297 24.21 16.29 -3.19
N ASP A 298 25.41 16.85 -3.26
CA ASP A 298 26.56 16.49 -2.43
C ASP A 298 26.61 17.20 -1.08
N THR A 299 25.62 18.07 -0.80
CA THR A 299 25.46 18.76 0.50
C THR A 299 24.00 18.70 0.96
N GLU A 300 23.80 18.80 2.29
CA GLU A 300 22.45 18.85 2.87
C GLU A 300 21.65 20.06 2.35
N ASP A 301 22.31 21.21 2.15
CA ASP A 301 21.65 22.41 1.62
C ASP A 301 21.14 22.20 0.21
N LYS A 302 21.94 21.62 -0.69
CA LYS A 302 21.48 21.27 -2.06
C LYS A 302 20.32 20.28 -2.03
N LEU A 303 20.37 19.30 -1.12
CA LEU A 303 19.28 18.35 -0.97
C LEU A 303 18.00 19.03 -0.48
N ARG A 304 18.08 19.92 0.52
CA ARG A 304 16.94 20.70 1.02
C ARG A 304 16.36 21.61 -0.05
N GLU A 305 17.22 22.28 -0.79
CA GLU A 305 16.80 23.13 -1.92
C GLU A 305 16.07 22.31 -3.00
N ALA A 306 16.59 21.14 -3.35
CA ALA A 306 15.96 20.25 -4.31
C ALA A 306 14.61 19.73 -3.79
N LEU A 307 14.52 19.33 -2.51
CA LEU A 307 13.27 18.91 -1.87
C LEU A 307 12.20 20.00 -1.96
N LEU A 308 12.57 21.25 -1.66
CA LEU A 308 11.63 22.36 -1.72
C LEU A 308 11.23 22.69 -3.15
N ASN A 309 12.20 22.86 -4.07
CA ASN A 309 11.96 23.38 -5.41
C ASN A 309 11.27 22.37 -6.34
N TYR A 310 11.57 21.08 -6.18
CA TYR A 310 11.07 20.03 -7.08
C TYR A 310 9.93 19.22 -6.48
N PHE A 311 9.81 19.15 -5.15
CA PHE A 311 8.82 18.29 -4.50
C PHE A 311 7.90 19.06 -3.54
N GLY A 312 8.13 20.35 -3.32
CA GLY A 312 7.37 21.15 -2.37
C GLY A 312 7.56 20.72 -0.92
N LEU A 313 8.65 19.99 -0.62
CA LEU A 313 8.92 19.44 0.70
C LEU A 313 9.82 20.37 1.51
N ALA A 314 9.24 21.05 2.50
CA ALA A 314 9.98 21.79 3.53
C ALA A 314 10.15 20.89 4.78
N VAL A 315 11.36 20.35 4.98
CA VAL A 315 11.65 19.47 6.11
C VAL A 315 12.69 20.11 7.05
N SER A 316 12.50 19.97 8.38
CA SER A 316 13.35 20.58 9.39
C SER A 316 14.28 19.57 10.10
N PHE A 317 14.06 18.27 9.93
CA PHE A 317 14.90 17.22 10.51
C PHE A 317 16.20 17.04 9.71
N PRO A 318 17.27 16.47 10.31
CA PRO A 318 18.52 16.18 9.62
C PRO A 318 18.34 15.20 8.45
N LEU A 319 19.05 15.45 7.35
CA LEU A 319 19.07 14.57 6.18
C LEU A 319 20.42 13.88 6.08
N LYS A 320 20.42 12.58 5.77
CA LYS A 320 21.64 11.81 5.51
C LYS A 320 22.23 12.19 4.15
N LEU A 321 23.55 12.16 4.01
CA LEU A 321 24.26 12.34 2.75
C LEU A 321 24.90 11.02 2.29
#